data_5d0238e9d69bef761637135c3e85c41f
#
_entry.id   5d0238e9d69bef761637135c3e85c41f
#
_cell.length_a   1.000
_cell.length_b   1.000
_cell.length_c   1.000
_cell.angle_alpha   90.00
_cell.angle_beta   90.00
_cell.angle_gamma   90.00
#
_symmetry.space_group_name_H-M   'P 1'
#
loop_
_entity.id
_entity.type
_entity.pdbx_description
1 polymer ?
#
loop_
_entity_poly.entity_id
_entity_poly.type
_entity_poly.pdbx_seq_one_letter_code
_entity_poly.pdbx_strand_id
1 'polypeptide(L)'
;MKRILALSAIAAVLYGCDSSTPGDEDKYVAFNIVTYEGTSADGVTSLSYQVINDSPLLTLTCRWSPDRELTAGTRLLVAYSTDTPTESGSVNLLQASLVYGGASEVSDKTDSIAGSGTPLWINSMWRSGNYLNLDCQARYASDSRKVRLVADDSTLDDDYPVLYLVNCANGEDDMSPYNQRLYGSWDVGALWSRPAVMGLTVIMDDANRGASEMTFSKQSE
;
A
#
# COMPACT_ATOMS: atom_id res chain seq x y z
N MET A 1 -12.54 -2.61 33.47
CA MET A 1 -13.43 -2.75 32.30
C MET A 1 -12.58 -2.46 31.08
N LYS A 2 -12.09 -3.50 30.43
CA LYS A 2 -11.24 -3.40 29.24
C LYS A 2 -12.15 -3.15 28.03
N ARG A 3 -12.03 -2.00 27.39
CA ARG A 3 -12.71 -1.73 26.11
C ARG A 3 -11.85 -2.31 24.99
N ILE A 4 -12.31 -3.40 24.41
CA ILE A 4 -11.77 -3.97 23.19
C ILE A 4 -12.31 -3.10 22.07
N LEU A 5 -11.45 -2.29 21.44
CA LEU A 5 -11.72 -1.63 20.17
C LEU A 5 -11.45 -2.65 19.06
N ALA A 6 -12.50 -3.28 18.57
CA ALA A 6 -12.44 -4.06 17.35
C ALA A 6 -12.26 -3.09 16.18
N LEU A 7 -11.06 -3.07 15.59
CA LEU A 7 -10.82 -2.40 14.31
C LEU A 7 -11.41 -3.28 13.21
N SER A 8 -12.59 -2.90 12.73
CA SER A 8 -13.21 -3.53 11.55
C SER A 8 -12.41 -3.14 10.32
N ALA A 9 -11.77 -4.10 9.67
CA ALA A 9 -11.28 -3.93 8.31
C ALA A 9 -12.48 -3.62 7.41
N ILE A 10 -12.60 -2.39 6.92
CA ILE A 10 -13.66 -1.99 6.00
C ILE A 10 -13.23 -2.48 4.62
N ALA A 11 -13.69 -3.67 4.26
CA ALA A 11 -13.82 -4.04 2.86
C ALA A 11 -14.92 -3.12 2.28
N ALA A 12 -14.54 -2.10 1.53
CA ALA A 12 -15.48 -1.27 0.81
C ALA A 12 -16.11 -2.08 -0.32
N VAL A 13 -17.22 -2.73 -0.04
CA VAL A 13 -18.07 -3.37 -1.05
C VAL A 13 -18.90 -2.25 -1.65
N LEU A 14 -18.53 -1.78 -2.83
CA LEU A 14 -19.34 -0.88 -3.63
C LEU A 14 -20.46 -1.72 -4.29
N TYR A 15 -21.64 -1.69 -3.73
CA TYR A 15 -22.84 -2.15 -4.44
C TYR A 15 -23.16 -1.14 -5.54
N GLY A 16 -22.80 -1.47 -6.77
CA GLY A 16 -23.36 -0.84 -7.95
C GLY A 16 -24.78 -1.36 -8.14
N CYS A 17 -25.80 -0.49 -8.04
CA CYS A 17 -27.13 -0.82 -8.55
C CYS A 17 -27.06 -0.87 -10.07
N ASP A 18 -27.03 -2.05 -10.64
CA ASP A 18 -27.32 -2.26 -12.05
C ASP A 18 -28.53 -3.19 -12.19
N SER A 19 -29.36 -2.89 -13.17
CA SER A 19 -30.56 -3.67 -13.50
C SER A 19 -30.13 -5.01 -14.10
N SER A 20 -29.91 -5.99 -13.24
CA SER A 20 -29.46 -7.32 -13.63
C SER A 20 -30.50 -8.06 -14.47
N THR A 21 -30.08 -8.45 -15.65
CA THR A 21 -30.73 -9.55 -16.41
C THR A 21 -30.66 -10.82 -15.56
N PRO A 22 -31.74 -11.61 -15.45
CA PRO A 22 -31.71 -12.87 -14.66
C PRO A 22 -30.68 -13.82 -15.28
N GLY A 23 -29.55 -14.03 -14.59
CA GLY A 23 -28.49 -14.95 -15.02
C GLY A 23 -27.07 -14.47 -14.71
N ASP A 24 -26.83 -13.22 -14.29
CA ASP A 24 -25.55 -12.80 -13.76
C ASP A 24 -25.51 -13.12 -12.25
N GLU A 25 -24.80 -14.19 -11.90
CA GLU A 25 -24.44 -14.45 -10.52
C GLU A 25 -23.65 -13.25 -9.99
N ASP A 26 -24.01 -12.73 -8.83
CA ASP A 26 -23.38 -11.56 -8.21
C ASP A 26 -21.87 -11.83 -8.03
N LYS A 27 -21.04 -11.24 -8.90
CA LYS A 27 -19.58 -11.35 -8.79
C LYS A 27 -19.07 -10.34 -7.78
N TYR A 28 -18.27 -10.82 -6.85
CA TYR A 28 -17.58 -9.95 -5.90
C TYR A 28 -16.39 -9.27 -6.58
N VAL A 29 -16.26 -7.96 -6.39
CA VAL A 29 -15.10 -7.19 -6.83
C VAL A 29 -14.28 -6.82 -5.61
N ALA A 30 -13.01 -7.20 -5.61
CA ALA A 30 -12.06 -6.91 -4.56
C ALA A 30 -10.87 -6.10 -5.09
N PHE A 31 -10.24 -5.34 -4.18
CA PHE A 31 -9.05 -4.55 -4.45
C PHE A 31 -7.98 -4.91 -3.43
N ASN A 32 -6.78 -5.27 -3.92
CA ASN A 32 -5.64 -5.57 -3.04
C ASN A 32 -4.34 -5.01 -3.60
N ILE A 33 -3.43 -4.64 -2.69
CA ILE A 33 -2.03 -4.42 -3.07
C ILE A 33 -1.32 -5.76 -2.96
N VAL A 34 -0.81 -6.25 -4.09
CA VAL A 34 -0.23 -7.58 -4.24
C VAL A 34 1.22 -7.50 -4.71
N THR A 35 1.97 -8.57 -4.50
CA THR A 35 3.28 -8.80 -5.11
C THR A 35 3.11 -9.62 -6.38
N TYR A 36 3.68 -9.17 -7.47
CA TYR A 36 3.81 -9.96 -8.70
C TYR A 36 4.93 -11.00 -8.51
N GLU A 37 4.59 -12.28 -8.61
CA GLU A 37 5.54 -13.40 -8.44
C GLU A 37 6.08 -13.90 -9.77
N GLY A 38 5.37 -13.63 -10.87
CA GLY A 38 5.77 -14.03 -12.20
C GLY A 38 4.60 -14.54 -13.04
N THR A 39 4.88 -14.77 -14.32
CA THR A 39 3.95 -15.40 -15.27
C THR A 39 4.62 -16.64 -15.83
N SER A 40 3.94 -17.77 -15.73
CA SER A 40 4.40 -19.07 -16.24
C SER A 40 4.33 -19.12 -17.78
N ALA A 41 4.97 -20.12 -18.38
CA ALA A 41 5.01 -20.31 -19.83
C ALA A 41 3.62 -20.55 -20.47
N ASP A 42 2.67 -21.04 -19.70
CA ASP A 42 1.27 -21.24 -20.10
C ASP A 42 0.38 -20.02 -19.85
N GLY A 43 0.98 -18.87 -19.49
CA GLY A 43 0.31 -17.57 -19.37
C GLY A 43 -0.49 -17.40 -18.07
N VAL A 44 -0.18 -18.19 -17.03
CA VAL A 44 -0.77 -18.02 -15.71
C VAL A 44 0.13 -17.13 -14.87
N THR A 45 -0.42 -15.99 -14.44
CA THR A 45 0.25 -15.06 -13.52
C THR A 45 -0.09 -15.42 -12.08
N SER A 46 0.93 -15.42 -11.23
CA SER A 46 0.83 -15.60 -9.78
C SER A 46 1.06 -14.27 -9.07
N LEU A 47 0.18 -13.96 -8.13
CA LEU A 47 0.22 -12.78 -7.29
C LEU A 47 0.10 -13.21 -5.82
N SER A 48 0.85 -12.60 -4.92
CA SER A 48 0.77 -12.90 -3.49
C SER A 48 0.47 -11.66 -2.67
N TYR A 49 -0.17 -11.82 -1.52
CA TYR A 49 -0.41 -10.74 -0.59
C TYR A 49 -0.71 -11.24 0.83
N GLN A 50 -0.59 -10.36 1.79
CA GLN A 50 -1.10 -10.52 3.14
C GLN A 50 -2.10 -9.40 3.40
N VAL A 51 -3.20 -9.71 4.08
CA VAL A 51 -4.27 -8.72 4.31
C VAL A 51 -3.79 -7.63 5.27
N ILE A 52 -3.25 -8.03 6.41
CA ILE A 52 -2.78 -7.12 7.47
C ILE A 52 -1.77 -7.83 8.36
N ASN A 53 -0.79 -7.08 8.85
CA ASN A 53 0.25 -7.54 9.78
C ASN A 53 0.89 -8.86 9.29
N ASP A 54 0.95 -9.86 10.15
CA ASP A 54 1.51 -11.19 9.88
C ASP A 54 0.43 -12.22 9.55
N SER A 55 -0.69 -11.78 8.95
CA SER A 55 -1.72 -12.68 8.45
C SER A 55 -1.13 -13.69 7.43
N PRO A 56 -1.77 -14.84 7.22
CA PRO A 56 -1.27 -15.83 6.26
C PRO A 56 -1.04 -15.22 4.87
N LEU A 57 0.02 -15.68 4.20
CA LEU A 57 0.27 -15.34 2.81
C LEU A 57 -0.80 -16.00 1.92
N LEU A 58 -1.47 -15.19 1.14
CA LEU A 58 -2.51 -15.59 0.21
C LEU A 58 -2.01 -15.49 -1.21
N THR A 59 -2.49 -16.35 -2.09
CA THR A 59 -2.08 -16.40 -3.50
C THR A 59 -3.29 -16.30 -4.41
N LEU A 60 -3.21 -15.37 -5.36
CA LEU A 60 -4.14 -15.26 -6.48
C LEU A 60 -3.47 -15.75 -7.75
N THR A 61 -4.21 -16.42 -8.60
CA THR A 61 -3.77 -16.80 -9.94
C THR A 61 -4.76 -16.27 -10.97
N CYS A 62 -4.25 -15.79 -12.11
CA CYS A 62 -5.09 -15.28 -13.18
C CYS A 62 -4.40 -15.46 -14.54
N ARG A 63 -5.19 -15.51 -15.62
CA ARG A 63 -4.65 -15.40 -16.98
C ARG A 63 -4.50 -13.92 -17.31
N TRP A 64 -3.28 -13.43 -17.16
CA TRP A 64 -2.94 -12.04 -17.44
C TRP A 64 -1.51 -11.93 -17.90
N SER A 65 -1.28 -11.12 -18.91
CA SER A 65 0.05 -10.77 -19.40
C SER A 65 0.22 -9.27 -19.22
N PRO A 66 1.22 -8.83 -18.44
CA PRO A 66 1.51 -7.41 -18.30
C PRO A 66 1.83 -6.75 -19.64
N ASP A 67 1.35 -5.54 -19.86
CA ASP A 67 1.66 -4.73 -21.08
C ASP A 67 3.13 -4.30 -21.15
N ARG A 68 3.86 -4.47 -20.05
CA ARG A 68 5.30 -4.21 -19.90
C ARG A 68 5.94 -5.31 -19.12
N GLU A 69 7.25 -5.46 -19.26
CA GLU A 69 8.02 -6.37 -18.43
C GLU A 69 7.95 -5.97 -16.95
N LEU A 70 7.55 -6.90 -16.11
CA LEU A 70 7.55 -6.78 -14.65
C LEU A 70 8.54 -7.77 -14.06
N THR A 71 9.30 -7.32 -13.07
CA THR A 71 10.15 -8.21 -12.27
C THR A 71 9.38 -8.77 -11.08
N ALA A 72 9.67 -9.99 -10.69
CA ALA A 72 9.15 -10.56 -9.44
C ALA A 72 9.48 -9.64 -8.27
N GLY A 73 8.54 -9.50 -7.34
CA GLY A 73 8.61 -8.52 -6.25
C GLY A 73 7.95 -7.17 -6.56
N THR A 74 7.57 -6.89 -7.82
CA THR A 74 6.85 -5.66 -8.17
C THR A 74 5.52 -5.59 -7.43
N ARG A 75 5.26 -4.43 -6.79
CA ARG A 75 4.00 -4.19 -6.08
C ARG A 75 2.96 -3.55 -6.99
N LEU A 76 1.76 -4.13 -6.98
CA LEU A 76 0.63 -3.75 -7.83
C LEU A 76 -0.63 -3.54 -6.99
N LEU A 77 -1.42 -2.53 -7.33
CA LEU A 77 -2.83 -2.50 -6.98
C LEU A 77 -3.61 -3.29 -8.04
N VAL A 78 -4.36 -4.28 -7.62
CA VAL A 78 -5.20 -5.08 -8.50
C VAL A 78 -6.67 -4.96 -8.12
N ALA A 79 -7.53 -4.90 -9.14
CA ALA A 79 -8.97 -5.13 -9.03
C ALA A 79 -9.27 -6.47 -9.69
N TYR A 80 -10.03 -7.32 -9.03
CA TYR A 80 -10.40 -8.62 -9.56
C TYR A 80 -11.82 -9.01 -9.13
N SER A 81 -12.45 -9.86 -9.93
CA SER A 81 -13.72 -10.47 -9.57
C SER A 81 -13.56 -11.95 -9.28
N THR A 82 -14.44 -12.44 -8.42
CA THR A 82 -14.51 -13.84 -8.00
C THR A 82 -15.97 -14.22 -7.76
N ASP A 83 -16.31 -15.49 -7.95
CA ASP A 83 -17.66 -16.00 -7.76
C ASP A 83 -18.04 -16.10 -6.28
N THR A 84 -17.03 -16.17 -5.41
CA THR A 84 -17.19 -16.16 -3.95
C THR A 84 -16.19 -15.20 -3.33
N PRO A 85 -16.47 -14.58 -2.17
CA PRO A 85 -15.49 -13.82 -1.43
C PRO A 85 -14.35 -14.75 -1.02
N THR A 86 -13.37 -14.90 -1.91
CA THR A 86 -12.21 -15.75 -1.67
C THR A 86 -10.97 -14.88 -1.55
N GLU A 87 -10.15 -15.24 -0.63
CA GLU A 87 -8.89 -14.57 -0.36
C GLU A 87 -7.74 -15.22 -1.15
N SER A 88 -7.95 -16.43 -1.71
CA SER A 88 -6.91 -17.18 -2.42
C SER A 88 -7.52 -18.02 -3.53
N GLY A 89 -6.79 -18.20 -4.62
CA GLY A 89 -7.18 -19.05 -5.73
C GLY A 89 -7.22 -18.35 -7.09
N SER A 90 -7.97 -18.93 -8.03
CA SER A 90 -8.11 -18.37 -9.39
C SER A 90 -9.14 -17.25 -9.42
N VAL A 91 -8.76 -16.12 -10.01
CA VAL A 91 -9.59 -14.91 -10.09
C VAL A 91 -9.63 -14.38 -11.51
N ASN A 92 -10.64 -13.56 -11.82
CA ASN A 92 -10.69 -12.79 -13.04
C ASN A 92 -10.13 -11.38 -12.77
N LEU A 93 -8.93 -11.10 -13.26
CA LEU A 93 -8.29 -9.81 -13.10
C LEU A 93 -8.99 -8.77 -13.98
N LEU A 94 -9.45 -7.69 -13.38
CA LEU A 94 -10.13 -6.58 -14.05
C LEU A 94 -9.16 -5.45 -14.37
N GLN A 95 -8.24 -5.17 -13.44
CA GLN A 95 -7.27 -4.09 -13.57
C GLN A 95 -6.02 -4.41 -12.74
N ALA A 96 -4.86 -3.98 -13.26
CA ALA A 96 -3.61 -3.93 -12.50
C ALA A 96 -2.90 -2.60 -12.77
N SER A 97 -2.36 -1.99 -11.73
CA SER A 97 -1.58 -0.76 -11.84
C SER A 97 -0.42 -0.76 -10.85
N LEU A 98 0.68 -0.11 -11.22
CA LEU A 98 1.80 0.08 -10.30
C LEU A 98 1.38 0.97 -9.14
N VAL A 99 1.91 0.69 -7.96
CA VAL A 99 1.82 1.58 -6.81
C VAL A 99 3.16 2.31 -6.62
N TYR A 100 3.15 3.44 -5.92
CA TYR A 100 4.38 4.04 -5.44
C TYR A 100 5.07 3.09 -4.46
N GLY A 101 6.38 2.98 -4.50
CA GLY A 101 7.05 2.06 -3.58
C GLY A 101 8.45 1.69 -4.01
N GLY A 102 8.95 0.60 -3.43
CA GLY A 102 10.29 0.08 -3.53
C GLY A 102 10.83 -0.25 -2.14
N ALA A 103 12.15 -0.37 -1.99
CA ALA A 103 12.77 -0.41 -0.68
C ALA A 103 12.63 0.96 0.01
N SER A 104 12.50 0.98 1.34
CA SER A 104 12.64 2.22 2.08
C SER A 104 14.06 2.77 1.90
N GLU A 105 14.14 4.07 1.64
CA GLU A 105 15.43 4.75 1.53
C GLU A 105 15.98 5.03 2.94
N VAL A 106 17.29 5.17 3.08
CA VAL A 106 17.93 5.58 4.34
C VAL A 106 18.61 6.92 4.11
N SER A 107 18.48 7.86 5.05
CA SER A 107 19.11 9.19 4.96
C SER A 107 19.53 9.69 6.33
N ASP A 108 20.70 10.34 6.36
CA ASP A 108 21.23 11.11 7.49
C ASP A 108 20.75 12.59 7.49
N LYS A 109 19.95 12.96 6.48
CA LYS A 109 19.48 14.35 6.24
C LYS A 109 17.96 14.48 6.43
N THR A 110 17.40 13.78 7.36
CA THR A 110 15.95 13.73 7.59
C THR A 110 15.36 15.07 7.99
N ASP A 111 16.11 15.93 8.70
CA ASP A 111 15.66 17.30 9.03
C ASP A 111 15.35 18.15 7.78
N SER A 112 16.08 17.93 6.68
CA SER A 112 15.83 18.62 5.40
C SER A 112 14.73 17.95 4.57
N ILE A 113 14.37 16.71 4.90
CA ILE A 113 13.34 15.92 4.22
C ILE A 113 12.00 16.13 4.92
N ALA A 114 12.01 16.19 6.25
CA ALA A 114 10.83 16.48 7.05
C ALA A 114 10.25 17.85 6.69
N GLY A 115 8.99 17.87 6.24
CA GLY A 115 8.32 19.10 5.79
C GLY A 115 8.74 19.65 4.41
N SER A 116 9.61 18.95 3.68
CA SER A 116 10.02 19.37 2.33
C SER A 116 9.01 18.99 1.24
N GLY A 117 8.01 18.20 1.57
CA GLY A 117 7.00 17.71 0.64
C GLY A 117 5.67 18.46 0.72
N THR A 118 4.78 18.17 -0.22
CA THR A 118 3.39 18.63 -0.13
C THR A 118 2.56 17.65 0.68
N PRO A 119 1.63 18.16 1.53
CA PRO A 119 0.77 17.30 2.35
C PRO A 119 -0.05 16.30 1.52
N LEU A 120 -0.31 15.14 2.11
CA LEU A 120 -1.19 14.12 1.57
C LEU A 120 -2.48 14.02 2.40
N TRP A 121 -3.62 13.77 1.78
CA TRP A 121 -4.82 13.35 2.49
C TRP A 121 -4.72 11.85 2.75
N ILE A 122 -4.33 11.47 3.96
CA ILE A 122 -4.14 10.07 4.32
C ILE A 122 -5.49 9.42 4.61
N ASN A 123 -5.88 8.45 3.79
CA ASN A 123 -7.07 7.63 4.03
C ASN A 123 -6.74 6.49 5.01
N SER A 124 -5.68 5.75 4.73
CA SER A 124 -5.19 4.67 5.59
C SER A 124 -3.73 4.35 5.31
N MET A 125 -3.05 3.87 6.35
CA MET A 125 -1.73 3.24 6.25
C MET A 125 -1.76 1.98 7.12
N TRP A 126 -1.23 0.88 6.59
CA TRP A 126 -1.21 -0.41 7.29
C TRP A 126 0.02 -1.23 6.92
N ARG A 127 0.44 -2.10 7.84
CA ARG A 127 1.46 -3.08 7.55
C ARG A 127 0.83 -4.39 7.06
N SER A 128 1.45 -5.01 6.09
CA SER A 128 1.15 -6.37 5.65
C SER A 128 2.44 -7.11 5.32
N GLY A 129 2.79 -8.11 6.12
CA GLY A 129 4.07 -8.78 6.02
C GLY A 129 5.24 -7.79 6.13
N ASN A 130 6.09 -7.78 5.13
CA ASN A 130 7.25 -6.89 5.06
C ASN A 130 6.94 -5.49 4.51
N TYR A 131 5.69 -5.18 4.21
CA TYR A 131 5.34 -3.94 3.52
C TYR A 131 4.54 -2.99 4.40
N LEU A 132 4.87 -1.70 4.32
CA LEU A 132 4.00 -0.61 4.72
C LEU A 132 3.23 -0.12 3.49
N ASN A 133 1.91 -0.20 3.56
CA ASN A 133 1.00 0.18 2.49
C ASN A 133 0.31 1.49 2.81
N LEU A 134 0.01 2.27 1.78
CA LEU A 134 -0.62 3.58 1.87
C LEU A 134 -1.78 3.66 0.88
N ASP A 135 -2.90 4.19 1.35
CA ASP A 135 -3.99 4.74 0.55
C ASP A 135 -4.15 6.21 0.90
N CYS A 136 -3.97 7.09 -0.06
CA CYS A 136 -4.07 8.52 0.16
C CYS A 136 -4.61 9.24 -1.08
N GLN A 137 -4.81 10.54 -0.93
CA GLN A 137 -5.09 11.45 -2.05
C GLN A 137 -4.06 12.57 -2.05
N ALA A 138 -3.78 13.09 -3.24
CA ALA A 138 -2.96 14.27 -3.42
C ALA A 138 -3.52 15.10 -4.58
N ARG A 139 -3.18 16.39 -4.62
CA ARG A 139 -3.50 17.21 -5.79
C ARG A 139 -2.85 16.60 -7.03
N TYR A 140 -3.58 16.55 -8.12
CA TYR A 140 -3.02 16.09 -9.39
C TYR A 140 -1.84 16.98 -9.80
N ALA A 141 -0.72 16.37 -10.15
CA ALA A 141 0.44 17.04 -10.72
C ALA A 141 0.68 16.48 -12.12
N SER A 142 0.92 17.38 -13.09
CA SER A 142 1.23 16.99 -14.47
C SER A 142 2.59 16.32 -14.61
N ASP A 143 3.51 16.66 -13.72
CA ASP A 143 4.87 16.12 -13.68
C ASP A 143 4.99 14.89 -12.77
N SER A 144 6.13 14.21 -12.90
CA SER A 144 6.43 13.00 -12.15
C SER A 144 6.47 13.25 -10.64
N ARG A 145 5.39 12.90 -9.97
CA ARG A 145 5.34 12.85 -8.52
C ARG A 145 6.17 11.69 -8.00
N LYS A 146 6.84 11.90 -6.87
CA LYS A 146 7.51 10.85 -6.11
C LYS A 146 6.97 10.82 -4.70
N VAL A 147 6.38 9.70 -4.31
CA VAL A 147 6.04 9.42 -2.91
C VAL A 147 7.07 8.44 -2.39
N ARG A 148 7.78 8.82 -1.32
CA ARG A 148 8.94 8.09 -0.79
C ARG A 148 8.72 7.79 0.68
N LEU A 149 9.28 6.68 1.13
CA LEU A 149 9.41 6.35 2.55
C LEU A 149 10.91 6.36 2.89
N VAL A 150 11.34 7.25 3.77
CA VAL A 150 12.74 7.49 4.10
C VAL A 150 12.98 7.21 5.58
N ALA A 151 13.84 6.25 5.88
CA ALA A 151 14.25 5.93 7.24
C ALA A 151 15.34 6.90 7.71
N ASP A 152 15.23 7.33 8.95
CA ASP A 152 16.24 8.15 9.64
C ASP A 152 17.39 7.25 10.08
N ASP A 153 18.57 7.48 9.49
CA ASP A 153 19.78 6.71 9.78
C ASP A 153 20.14 6.74 11.27
N SER A 154 19.89 7.87 11.94
CA SER A 154 20.22 8.05 13.36
C SER A 154 19.36 7.23 14.31
N THR A 155 18.21 6.75 13.86
CA THR A 155 17.24 6.00 14.67
C THR A 155 17.17 4.50 14.32
N LEU A 156 17.98 4.04 13.36
CA LEU A 156 17.89 2.67 12.86
C LEU A 156 18.14 1.57 13.92
N ASP A 157 18.83 1.90 14.99
CA ASP A 157 19.14 0.99 16.09
C ASP A 157 18.20 1.17 17.29
N ASP A 158 17.22 2.07 17.20
CA ASP A 158 16.21 2.28 18.26
C ASP A 158 15.16 1.17 18.24
N ASP A 159 14.42 1.03 19.35
CA ASP A 159 13.28 0.11 19.45
C ASP A 159 12.18 0.42 18.42
N TYR A 160 12.03 1.71 18.06
CA TYR A 160 11.07 2.23 17.10
C TYR A 160 11.76 3.18 16.10
N PRO A 161 12.49 2.65 15.11
CA PRO A 161 13.07 3.48 14.07
C PRO A 161 12.04 4.39 13.40
N VAL A 162 12.47 5.61 13.08
CA VAL A 162 11.62 6.64 12.48
C VAL A 162 11.74 6.63 10.97
N LEU A 163 10.59 6.67 10.29
CA LEU A 163 10.49 6.81 8.84
C LEU A 163 9.67 8.05 8.50
N TYR A 164 10.05 8.74 7.46
CA TYR A 164 9.34 9.90 6.92
C TYR A 164 8.63 9.53 5.62
N LEU A 165 7.32 9.74 5.57
CA LEU A 165 6.55 9.68 4.34
C LEU A 165 6.61 11.05 3.66
N VAL A 166 7.20 11.11 2.48
CA VAL A 166 7.46 12.37 1.77
C VAL A 166 6.82 12.35 0.39
N ASN A 167 6.02 13.35 0.10
CA ASN A 167 5.40 13.55 -1.20
C ASN A 167 6.07 14.69 -1.95
N CYS A 168 6.97 14.36 -2.86
CA CYS A 168 7.66 15.33 -3.71
C CYS A 168 6.89 15.48 -5.02
N ALA A 169 6.30 16.66 -5.23
CA ALA A 169 5.77 17.08 -6.53
C ALA A 169 6.64 18.24 -7.05
N ASN A 170 7.02 18.22 -8.30
CA ASN A 170 7.75 19.33 -8.91
C ASN A 170 6.77 20.48 -9.14
N GLY A 171 7.00 21.62 -8.48
CA GLY A 171 6.29 22.88 -8.70
C GLY A 171 4.88 22.93 -8.06
N GLU A 172 4.72 23.82 -7.08
CA GLU A 172 3.39 24.11 -6.52
C GLU A 172 2.45 24.76 -7.55
N ASP A 173 3.01 25.46 -8.53
CA ASP A 173 2.28 26.23 -9.53
C ASP A 173 1.57 25.36 -10.59
N ASP A 174 2.01 24.11 -10.76
CA ASP A 174 1.43 23.16 -11.73
C ASP A 174 0.40 22.20 -11.13
N MET A 175 0.03 22.37 -9.85
CA MET A 175 -0.94 21.49 -9.21
C MET A 175 -2.38 21.86 -9.60
N SER A 176 -3.04 20.90 -10.22
CA SER A 176 -4.49 20.99 -10.49
C SER A 176 -5.29 21.11 -9.19
N PRO A 177 -6.45 21.80 -9.20
CA PRO A 177 -7.39 21.79 -8.08
C PRO A 177 -8.00 20.39 -7.82
N TYR A 178 -7.81 19.44 -8.73
CA TYR A 178 -8.36 18.09 -8.59
C TYR A 178 -7.42 17.19 -7.80
N ASN A 179 -8.01 16.37 -6.92
CA ASN A 179 -7.29 15.32 -6.22
C ASN A 179 -7.32 14.02 -7.03
N GLN A 180 -6.21 13.29 -6.96
CA GLN A 180 -6.12 11.91 -7.43
C GLN A 180 -5.85 10.97 -6.25
N ARG A 181 -6.42 9.78 -6.29
CA ARG A 181 -6.11 8.72 -5.34
C ARG A 181 -4.81 8.06 -5.70
N LEU A 182 -3.97 7.85 -4.70
CA LEU A 182 -2.65 7.26 -4.82
C LEU A 182 -2.53 6.09 -3.86
N TYR A 183 -1.76 5.10 -4.28
CA TYR A 183 -1.42 3.95 -3.46
C TYR A 183 0.09 3.79 -3.38
N GLY A 184 0.57 3.43 -2.19
CA GLY A 184 1.98 3.18 -1.94
C GLY A 184 2.20 1.84 -1.24
N SER A 185 3.38 1.26 -1.44
CA SER A 185 3.80 0.02 -0.77
C SER A 185 5.32 -0.06 -0.74
N TRP A 186 5.91 0.08 0.44
CA TRP A 186 7.36 0.07 0.64
C TRP A 186 7.79 -1.14 1.44
N ASP A 187 8.85 -1.80 0.98
CA ASP A 187 9.47 -2.89 1.72
C ASP A 187 10.26 -2.32 2.91
N VAL A 188 9.84 -2.70 4.10
CA VAL A 188 10.49 -2.40 5.38
C VAL A 188 10.99 -3.67 6.07
N GLY A 189 10.95 -4.81 5.39
CA GLY A 189 11.25 -6.12 5.97
C GLY A 189 12.65 -6.21 6.58
N ALA A 190 13.66 -5.62 5.92
CA ALA A 190 15.02 -5.58 6.43
C ALA A 190 15.13 -4.83 7.78
N LEU A 191 14.35 -3.76 7.96
CA LEU A 191 14.31 -2.99 9.19
C LEU A 191 13.41 -3.70 10.23
N TRP A 192 12.22 -4.13 9.80
CA TRP A 192 11.28 -4.83 10.65
C TRP A 192 11.84 -6.10 11.27
N SER A 193 12.67 -6.87 10.54
CA SER A 193 13.23 -8.14 11.02
C SER A 193 14.37 -8.00 12.02
N ARG A 194 14.88 -6.79 12.29
CA ARG A 194 15.95 -6.58 13.26
C ARG A 194 15.49 -7.01 14.66
N PRO A 195 16.31 -7.74 15.42
CA PRO A 195 15.91 -8.24 16.76
C PRO A 195 15.63 -7.14 17.77
N ALA A 196 16.35 -6.00 17.69
CA ALA A 196 16.16 -4.86 18.59
C ALA A 196 14.89 -4.06 18.28
N VAL A 197 14.39 -4.13 17.06
CA VAL A 197 13.23 -3.35 16.62
C VAL A 197 11.94 -3.95 17.16
N MET A 198 11.20 -3.17 17.92
CA MET A 198 9.89 -3.51 18.49
C MET A 198 8.73 -2.98 17.64
N GLY A 199 9.01 -2.08 16.70
CA GLY A 199 8.04 -1.49 15.81
C GLY A 199 8.67 -0.44 14.90
N LEU A 200 7.84 0.32 14.19
CA LEU A 200 8.27 1.44 13.34
C LEU A 200 7.36 2.64 13.61
N THR A 201 7.93 3.83 13.60
CA THR A 201 7.18 5.09 13.65
C THR A 201 7.26 5.78 12.30
N VAL A 202 6.12 6.13 11.71
CA VAL A 202 6.04 6.87 10.45
C VAL A 202 5.57 8.28 10.72
N ILE A 203 6.38 9.27 10.38
CA ILE A 203 6.05 10.69 10.43
C ILE A 203 5.60 11.13 9.04
N MET A 204 4.51 11.88 8.96
CA MET A 204 3.92 12.33 7.71
C MET A 204 3.27 13.70 7.86
N ASP A 205 3.14 14.42 6.78
CA ASP A 205 2.34 15.64 6.69
C ASP A 205 0.95 15.29 6.12
N ASP A 206 -0.03 15.22 7.02
CA ASP A 206 -1.43 14.93 6.67
C ASP A 206 -2.18 16.24 6.43
N ALA A 207 -2.70 16.43 5.23
CA ALA A 207 -3.43 17.63 4.84
C ALA A 207 -4.65 17.94 5.72
N ASN A 208 -5.19 16.94 6.46
CA ASN A 208 -6.31 17.13 7.39
C ASN A 208 -5.86 17.44 8.82
N ARG A 209 -4.65 17.01 9.22
CA ARG A 209 -4.21 17.01 10.62
C ARG A 209 -2.90 17.75 10.84
N GLY A 210 -2.17 18.09 9.76
CA GLY A 210 -0.79 18.61 9.82
C GLY A 210 0.20 17.50 10.10
N ALA A 211 1.31 17.84 10.72
CA ALA A 211 2.33 16.87 11.13
C ALA A 211 1.70 15.78 12.00
N SER A 212 1.78 14.57 11.56
CA SER A 212 1.13 13.39 12.15
C SER A 212 2.11 12.23 12.24
N GLU A 213 1.85 11.36 13.21
CA GLU A 213 2.68 10.18 13.39
C GLU A 213 1.80 8.94 13.51
N MET A 214 2.31 7.80 13.01
CA MET A 214 1.67 6.51 13.13
C MET A 214 2.69 5.45 13.53
N THR A 215 2.40 4.70 14.59
CA THR A 215 3.28 3.65 15.09
C THR A 215 2.72 2.27 14.75
N PHE A 216 3.58 1.42 14.20
CA PHE A 216 3.34 0.01 13.93
C PHE A 216 4.16 -0.80 14.91
N SER A 217 3.54 -1.54 15.81
CA SER A 217 4.23 -2.34 16.82
C SER A 217 4.20 -3.82 16.46
N LYS A 218 5.30 -4.53 16.74
CA LYS A 218 5.30 -5.98 16.80
C LYS A 218 4.38 -6.38 17.95
N GLN A 219 3.49 -7.34 17.71
CA GLN A 219 2.71 -7.90 18.80
C GLN A 219 3.66 -8.69 19.70
N SER A 220 3.66 -8.40 20.99
CA SER A 220 4.28 -9.30 21.96
C SER A 220 3.49 -10.62 21.94
N GLU A 221 4.17 -11.71 21.66
CA GLU A 221 3.65 -13.08 21.81
C GLU A 221 3.20 -13.35 23.25
#